data_556069466e9a09e2d3c1756f311fe6ac
#
_entry.id   556069466e9a09e2d3c1756f311fe6ac
#
_cell.length_a   1.000
_cell.length_b   1.000
_cell.length_c   1.000
_cell.angle_alpha   90.00
_cell.angle_beta   90.00
_cell.angle_gamma   90.00
#
_symmetry.space_group_name_H-M   'P 1'
#
loop_
_entity.id
_entity.type
_entity.pdbx_description
1 polymer ?
#
loop_
_entity_poly.entity_id
_entity_poly.type
_entity_poly.pdbx_seq_one_letter_code
_entity_poly.pdbx_strand_id
1 'polypeptide(L)'
;MFKRSLLSSLALAVSLSATAFIAKADGEQYFPLQSYRVGPYAAGGTGFFGGFIDYLKYVNANGGVNGVKLTWSECETEYVVEKGVECYERLKNGLNGAPAAATNPLSVGIAYATLDRSTADKLPLITINHGRTDSTDGSVFPYAFPLQLNPYSEVSAIINYIGQQSGGLDKLSGKKIVTLYHGSPYGKETNEVLQALADKYGFTLTLLEVPHPGNEQQSQWLNIRRAKPDWVILRGWGVMNPVALKSAQKVGFPADRIIGNIWSNSEEDAAPAGAAAKGFISITTHPSGTTFPVTQGIKKDVIDAGHGDLADPKRFGTVYYNLGVVNGILNVEAVRLAQEKYGHKPLSGEQVRWGFEHLKLDEARLKELGALGLVQPLQLSCSDHEGGGAVRFQQWDGEKWNLISDWVQADRALLRPIIEASAQKYAKEKGITPRDCSKAS
;
A
#
# COMPACT_ATOMS: atom_id res chain seq x y z
N MET A 1 -32.39 53.23 -70.93
CA MET A 1 -32.49 51.79 -70.67
C MET A 1 -31.19 51.33 -70.01
N PHE A 2 -31.21 51.27 -68.71
CA PHE A 2 -30.02 50.94 -67.92
C PHE A 2 -30.17 49.51 -67.38
N LYS A 3 -29.23 48.59 -67.72
CA LYS A 3 -29.08 47.27 -67.09
C LYS A 3 -28.11 47.38 -65.92
N ARG A 4 -28.58 47.08 -64.72
CA ARG A 4 -27.77 46.91 -63.52
C ARG A 4 -27.41 45.47 -63.44
N SER A 5 -26.09 45.14 -63.44
CA SER A 5 -25.53 43.85 -63.12
C SER A 5 -25.28 43.73 -61.59
N LEU A 6 -25.88 42.76 -60.98
CA LEU A 6 -25.53 42.33 -59.56
C LEU A 6 -24.35 41.41 -59.57
N LEU A 7 -23.26 41.82 -58.94
CA LEU A 7 -22.13 40.98 -58.58
C LEU A 7 -22.40 40.33 -57.21
N SER A 8 -22.60 39.04 -57.23
CA SER A 8 -22.69 38.22 -56.00
C SER A 8 -21.29 37.78 -55.54
N SER A 9 -20.84 38.35 -54.47
CA SER A 9 -19.55 37.90 -53.78
C SER A 9 -19.79 36.64 -52.97
N LEU A 10 -19.18 35.51 -53.38
CA LEU A 10 -19.21 34.28 -52.66
C LEU A 10 -18.01 34.28 -51.69
N ALA A 11 -18.28 34.46 -50.40
CA ALA A 11 -17.27 34.35 -49.36
C ALA A 11 -17.03 32.85 -49.00
N LEU A 12 -15.88 32.32 -49.36
CA LEU A 12 -15.45 30.98 -49.06
C LEU A 12 -14.87 30.96 -47.63
N ALA A 13 -15.64 30.47 -46.65
CA ALA A 13 -15.16 30.26 -45.30
C ALA A 13 -14.31 28.97 -45.24
N VAL A 14 -13.00 29.14 -45.20
CA VAL A 14 -12.06 28.01 -44.92
C VAL A 14 -12.04 27.77 -43.44
N SER A 15 -12.74 26.73 -42.99
CA SER A 15 -12.63 26.21 -41.62
C SER A 15 -11.29 25.43 -41.45
N LEU A 16 -10.30 26.07 -40.84
CA LEU A 16 -9.10 25.35 -40.34
C LEU A 16 -9.51 24.44 -39.18
N SER A 17 -9.73 23.19 -39.47
CA SER A 17 -9.76 22.12 -38.43
C SER A 17 -8.36 21.93 -37.93
N ALA A 18 -8.04 22.49 -36.76
CA ALA A 18 -6.79 22.18 -36.06
C ALA A 18 -6.88 20.74 -35.51
N THR A 19 -6.39 19.77 -36.26
CA THR A 19 -6.10 18.46 -35.74
C THR A 19 -4.92 18.60 -34.77
N ALA A 20 -5.20 18.54 -33.47
CA ALA A 20 -4.20 18.44 -32.46
C ALA A 20 -3.47 17.09 -32.69
N PHE A 21 -2.29 17.13 -33.30
CA PHE A 21 -1.36 16.02 -33.29
C PHE A 21 -0.93 15.83 -31.82
N ILE A 22 -1.51 14.85 -31.14
CA ILE A 22 -0.93 14.33 -29.90
C ILE A 22 0.39 13.70 -30.35
N ALA A 23 1.49 14.40 -30.10
CA ALA A 23 2.82 13.85 -30.32
C ALA A 23 2.93 12.60 -29.44
N LYS A 24 3.06 11.44 -30.08
CA LYS A 24 3.32 10.18 -29.37
C LYS A 24 4.64 10.35 -28.66
N ALA A 25 4.64 10.28 -27.34
CA ALA A 25 5.88 10.32 -26.57
C ALA A 25 6.73 9.12 -26.95
N ASP A 26 7.98 9.36 -27.32
CA ASP A 26 8.92 8.29 -27.63
C ASP A 26 9.41 7.68 -26.32
N GLY A 27 9.28 6.36 -26.19
CA GLY A 27 9.81 5.57 -25.08
C GLY A 27 8.75 4.98 -24.15
N GLU A 28 9.23 4.22 -23.20
CA GLU A 28 8.41 3.47 -22.23
C GLU A 28 8.91 3.74 -20.81
N GLN A 29 8.01 3.77 -19.84
CA GLN A 29 8.34 3.84 -18.41
C GLN A 29 8.27 2.44 -17.81
N TYR A 30 9.34 1.99 -17.18
CA TYR A 30 9.45 0.64 -16.66
C TYR A 30 9.18 0.55 -15.15
N PHE A 31 8.46 -0.50 -14.75
CA PHE A 31 8.20 -0.88 -13.36
C PHE A 31 8.80 -2.26 -13.05
N PRO A 32 9.90 -2.34 -12.30
CA PRO A 32 10.44 -3.61 -11.79
C PRO A 32 9.53 -4.16 -10.68
N LEU A 33 9.09 -5.42 -10.80
CA LEU A 33 8.21 -6.07 -9.85
C LEU A 33 8.93 -7.25 -9.19
N GLN A 34 9.30 -7.08 -7.91
CA GLN A 34 9.88 -8.13 -7.08
C GLN A 34 8.72 -8.94 -6.46
N SER A 35 8.09 -9.76 -7.30
CA SER A 35 6.87 -10.47 -6.94
C SER A 35 7.15 -11.78 -6.18
N TYR A 36 6.10 -12.35 -5.60
CA TYR A 36 6.07 -13.72 -5.09
C TYR A 36 4.69 -14.33 -5.36
N ARG A 37 4.69 -15.33 -6.24
CA ARG A 37 3.49 -16.03 -6.72
C ARG A 37 3.39 -17.45 -6.16
N VAL A 38 4.44 -17.91 -5.47
CA VAL A 38 4.54 -19.26 -4.88
C VAL A 38 4.90 -19.20 -3.40
N GLY A 39 4.73 -20.33 -2.69
CA GLY A 39 5.06 -20.46 -1.27
C GLY A 39 3.94 -20.00 -0.31
N PRO A 40 4.25 -19.89 0.99
CA PRO A 40 3.24 -19.68 2.05
C PRO A 40 2.57 -18.31 2.02
N TYR A 41 3.08 -17.37 1.22
CA TYR A 41 2.58 -16.01 1.09
C TYR A 41 1.98 -15.72 -0.29
N ALA A 42 1.92 -16.73 -1.16
CA ALA A 42 1.47 -16.60 -2.55
C ALA A 42 0.07 -15.99 -2.68
N ALA A 43 -0.82 -16.22 -1.73
CA ALA A 43 -2.16 -15.65 -1.76
C ALA A 43 -2.11 -14.11 -1.80
N GLY A 44 -1.37 -13.49 -0.88
CA GLY A 44 -1.18 -12.03 -0.87
C GLY A 44 -0.45 -11.52 -2.10
N GLY A 45 0.70 -12.14 -2.45
CA GLY A 45 1.51 -11.73 -3.60
C GLY A 45 0.75 -11.82 -4.91
N THR A 46 0.01 -12.90 -5.16
CA THR A 46 -0.78 -13.07 -6.38
C THR A 46 -1.86 -12.01 -6.50
N GLY A 47 -2.60 -11.72 -5.42
CA GLY A 47 -3.61 -10.66 -5.44
C GLY A 47 -3.01 -9.29 -5.73
N PHE A 48 -2.00 -8.90 -4.95
CA PHE A 48 -1.36 -7.60 -5.06
C PHE A 48 -0.73 -7.36 -6.44
N PHE A 49 0.16 -8.23 -6.88
CA PHE A 49 0.84 -8.05 -8.17
C PHE A 49 -0.12 -8.20 -9.35
N GLY A 50 -1.17 -9.03 -9.22
CA GLY A 50 -2.25 -9.12 -10.20
C GLY A 50 -2.99 -7.80 -10.37
N GLY A 51 -3.42 -7.20 -9.27
CA GLY A 51 -4.09 -5.89 -9.30
C GLY A 51 -3.18 -4.76 -9.81
N PHE A 52 -1.90 -4.77 -9.44
CA PHE A 52 -0.94 -3.78 -9.93
C PHE A 52 -0.73 -3.90 -11.45
N ILE A 53 -0.47 -5.10 -11.96
CA ILE A 53 -0.27 -5.35 -13.38
C ILE A 53 -1.53 -5.01 -14.19
N ASP A 54 -2.71 -5.40 -13.71
CA ASP A 54 -3.96 -5.10 -14.40
C ASP A 54 -4.24 -3.60 -14.43
N TYR A 55 -3.86 -2.84 -13.40
CA TYR A 55 -3.93 -1.38 -13.44
C TYR A 55 -2.95 -0.79 -14.48
N LEU A 56 -1.70 -1.28 -14.57
CA LEU A 56 -0.76 -0.83 -15.61
C LEU A 56 -1.29 -1.13 -17.02
N LYS A 57 -1.89 -2.30 -17.24
CA LYS A 57 -2.57 -2.64 -18.51
C LYS A 57 -3.72 -1.70 -18.81
N TYR A 58 -4.55 -1.38 -17.79
CA TYR A 58 -5.65 -0.44 -17.92
C TYR A 58 -5.18 0.97 -18.32
N VAL A 59 -4.12 1.47 -17.68
CA VAL A 59 -3.51 2.75 -18.06
C VAL A 59 -3.03 2.73 -19.51
N ASN A 60 -2.37 1.64 -19.93
CA ASN A 60 -1.92 1.48 -21.32
C ASN A 60 -3.07 1.40 -22.33
N ALA A 61 -4.16 0.71 -21.99
CA ALA A 61 -5.35 0.65 -22.83
C ALA A 61 -6.00 2.05 -23.02
N ASN A 62 -5.78 2.95 -22.06
CA ASN A 62 -6.27 4.32 -22.09
C ASN A 62 -5.21 5.36 -22.52
N GLY A 63 -4.15 4.93 -23.25
CA GLY A 63 -3.18 5.81 -23.88
C GLY A 63 -1.89 6.04 -23.09
N GLY A 64 -1.66 5.32 -21.98
CA GLY A 64 -0.47 5.47 -21.13
C GLY A 64 -0.52 6.72 -20.24
N VAL A 65 0.62 7.10 -19.69
CA VAL A 65 0.75 8.30 -18.87
C VAL A 65 1.26 9.44 -19.75
N ASN A 66 0.41 10.38 -20.07
CA ASN A 66 0.72 11.47 -21.01
C ASN A 66 1.33 10.97 -22.34
N GLY A 67 0.82 9.84 -22.87
CA GLY A 67 1.29 9.21 -24.09
C GLY A 67 2.47 8.24 -23.93
N VAL A 68 3.12 8.20 -22.76
CA VAL A 68 4.20 7.24 -22.44
C VAL A 68 3.58 5.90 -22.00
N LYS A 69 3.95 4.82 -22.68
CA LYS A 69 3.52 3.46 -22.31
C LYS A 69 4.24 2.99 -21.05
N LEU A 70 3.55 2.14 -20.28
CA LEU A 70 4.10 1.48 -19.11
C LEU A 70 4.53 0.05 -19.48
N THR A 71 5.72 -0.35 -19.02
CA THR A 71 6.23 -1.70 -19.13
C THR A 71 6.64 -2.24 -17.77
N TRP A 72 6.67 -3.53 -17.61
CA TRP A 72 7.05 -4.19 -16.37
C TRP A 72 7.68 -5.55 -16.66
N SER A 73 8.38 -6.05 -15.67
CA SER A 73 8.75 -7.47 -15.61
C SER A 73 8.72 -7.95 -14.17
N GLU A 74 8.28 -9.17 -13.97
CA GLU A 74 8.29 -9.83 -12.67
C GLU A 74 9.58 -10.62 -12.47
N CYS A 75 10.04 -10.60 -11.21
CA CYS A 75 11.10 -11.47 -10.74
C CYS A 75 10.60 -12.15 -9.48
N GLU A 76 10.43 -13.48 -9.54
CA GLU A 76 9.93 -14.30 -8.44
C GLU A 76 10.94 -14.36 -7.29
N THR A 77 10.54 -13.89 -6.12
CA THR A 77 11.36 -13.84 -4.92
C THR A 77 11.07 -14.97 -3.93
N GLU A 78 9.94 -15.65 -4.07
CA GLU A 78 9.43 -16.62 -3.09
C GLU A 78 9.36 -16.04 -1.66
N TYR A 79 9.33 -14.72 -1.52
CA TYR A 79 9.44 -13.99 -0.25
C TYR A 79 10.81 -14.18 0.45
N VAL A 80 11.85 -14.61 -0.27
CA VAL A 80 13.21 -14.85 0.24
C VAL A 80 14.06 -13.61 0.01
N VAL A 81 14.76 -13.15 1.06
CA VAL A 81 15.50 -11.88 1.02
C VAL A 81 16.61 -11.89 -0.02
N GLU A 82 17.39 -12.98 -0.10
CA GLU A 82 18.51 -13.13 -1.02
C GLU A 82 18.03 -13.07 -2.49
N LYS A 83 16.92 -13.76 -2.80
CA LYS A 83 16.28 -13.69 -4.11
C LYS A 83 15.75 -12.28 -4.40
N GLY A 84 15.19 -11.61 -3.41
CA GLY A 84 14.72 -10.24 -3.54
C GLY A 84 15.85 -9.27 -3.87
N VAL A 85 17.03 -9.41 -3.25
CA VAL A 85 18.22 -8.61 -3.57
C VAL A 85 18.71 -8.91 -4.98
N GLU A 86 18.77 -10.19 -5.39
CA GLU A 86 19.12 -10.57 -6.77
C GLU A 86 18.16 -9.95 -7.78
N CYS A 87 16.84 -10.05 -7.54
CA CYS A 87 15.82 -9.43 -8.37
C CYS A 87 16.01 -7.93 -8.49
N TYR A 88 16.29 -7.24 -7.37
CA TYR A 88 16.58 -5.82 -7.36
C TYR A 88 17.75 -5.48 -8.29
N GLU A 89 18.91 -6.13 -8.10
CA GLU A 89 20.12 -5.87 -8.92
C GLU A 89 19.90 -6.11 -10.40
N ARG A 90 19.10 -7.11 -10.74
CA ARG A 90 18.78 -7.44 -12.14
C ARG A 90 17.85 -6.43 -12.80
N LEU A 91 16.91 -5.85 -12.06
CA LEU A 91 15.82 -5.04 -12.61
C LEU A 91 16.03 -3.53 -12.46
N LYS A 92 16.86 -3.07 -11.54
CA LYS A 92 17.00 -1.65 -11.16
C LYS A 92 17.40 -0.71 -12.28
N ASN A 93 18.13 -1.21 -13.28
CA ASN A 93 18.65 -0.39 -14.41
C ASN A 93 17.63 -0.18 -15.53
N GLY A 94 16.41 -0.70 -15.39
CA GLY A 94 15.39 -0.61 -16.43
C GLY A 94 15.37 -1.80 -17.39
N LEU A 95 14.57 -1.70 -18.43
CA LEU A 95 14.36 -2.75 -19.43
C LEU A 95 14.37 -2.16 -20.84
N ASN A 96 15.22 -2.68 -21.76
CA ASN A 96 15.27 -2.27 -23.16
C ASN A 96 15.40 -0.74 -23.37
N GLY A 97 16.12 -0.05 -22.48
CA GLY A 97 16.30 1.40 -22.50
C GLY A 97 15.18 2.19 -21.77
N ALA A 98 14.11 1.54 -21.32
CA ALA A 98 13.10 2.15 -20.48
C ALA A 98 13.61 2.26 -19.03
N PRO A 99 13.71 3.46 -18.43
CA PRO A 99 14.21 3.64 -17.07
C PRO A 99 13.21 3.13 -16.03
N ALA A 100 13.73 2.58 -14.92
CA ALA A 100 12.92 2.16 -13.79
C ALA A 100 12.33 3.37 -13.05
N ALA A 101 11.01 3.36 -12.82
CA ALA A 101 10.31 4.41 -12.09
C ALA A 101 10.47 4.28 -10.57
N ALA A 102 10.20 3.10 -10.06
CA ALA A 102 10.25 2.75 -8.64
C ALA A 102 10.32 1.23 -8.48
N THR A 103 10.88 0.75 -7.37
CA THR A 103 10.85 -0.66 -6.99
C THR A 103 9.79 -0.90 -5.93
N ASN A 104 9.06 -2.01 -6.02
CA ASN A 104 7.90 -2.31 -5.18
C ASN A 104 8.03 -3.72 -4.54
N PRO A 105 8.98 -3.97 -3.62
CA PRO A 105 9.08 -5.24 -2.93
C PRO A 105 7.99 -5.32 -1.85
N LEU A 106 7.04 -6.21 -2.00
CA LEU A 106 6.00 -6.43 -0.99
C LEU A 106 6.55 -7.31 0.16
N SER A 107 7.71 -6.93 0.70
CA SER A 107 8.42 -7.66 1.76
C SER A 107 9.31 -6.72 2.57
N VAL A 108 9.10 -6.67 3.89
CA VAL A 108 9.92 -5.85 4.80
C VAL A 108 11.38 -6.31 4.80
N GLY A 109 11.63 -7.61 4.77
CA GLY A 109 13.01 -8.13 4.72
C GLY A 109 13.76 -7.70 3.47
N ILE A 110 13.12 -7.77 2.30
CA ILE A 110 13.70 -7.32 1.02
C ILE A 110 13.87 -5.80 1.02
N ALA A 111 12.87 -5.06 1.52
CA ALA A 111 12.94 -3.59 1.61
C ALA A 111 14.14 -3.15 2.47
N TYR A 112 14.37 -3.79 3.61
CA TYR A 112 15.54 -3.49 4.47
C TYR A 112 16.86 -3.80 3.78
N ALA A 113 16.95 -4.95 3.10
CA ALA A 113 18.17 -5.37 2.41
C ALA A 113 18.50 -4.49 1.17
N THR A 114 17.51 -3.84 0.58
CA THR A 114 17.67 -2.99 -0.62
C THR A 114 17.64 -1.50 -0.33
N LEU A 115 17.39 -1.07 0.92
CA LEU A 115 17.22 0.33 1.32
C LEU A 115 18.41 1.22 0.94
N ASP A 116 19.63 0.84 1.37
CA ASP A 116 20.84 1.61 1.09
C ASP A 116 21.17 1.60 -0.42
N ARG A 117 20.87 0.48 -1.10
CA ARG A 117 21.06 0.32 -2.55
C ARG A 117 20.13 1.23 -3.35
N SER A 118 18.83 1.25 -3.02
CA SER A 118 17.84 2.09 -3.70
C SER A 118 18.16 3.58 -3.55
N THR A 119 18.69 3.95 -2.39
CA THR A 119 19.17 5.32 -2.15
C THR A 119 20.38 5.65 -3.02
N ALA A 120 21.38 4.77 -3.09
CA ALA A 120 22.56 4.95 -3.94
C ALA A 120 22.23 4.97 -5.43
N ASP A 121 21.30 4.11 -5.86
CA ASP A 121 20.83 4.02 -7.25
C ASP A 121 19.81 5.12 -7.61
N LYS A 122 19.38 5.94 -6.64
CA LYS A 122 18.36 6.98 -6.78
C LYS A 122 17.03 6.42 -7.32
N LEU A 123 16.65 5.23 -6.87
CA LEU A 123 15.43 4.54 -7.28
C LEU A 123 14.44 4.49 -6.10
N PRO A 124 13.25 5.09 -6.20
CA PRO A 124 12.24 5.02 -5.14
C PRO A 124 11.91 3.59 -4.75
N LEU A 125 11.94 3.31 -3.45
CA LEU A 125 11.58 2.06 -2.81
C LEU A 125 10.20 2.23 -2.16
N ILE A 126 9.20 1.60 -2.75
CA ILE A 126 7.81 1.74 -2.32
C ILE A 126 7.43 0.57 -1.41
N THR A 127 6.99 0.90 -0.20
CA THR A 127 6.57 -0.09 0.80
C THR A 127 5.16 0.26 1.30
N ILE A 128 4.19 0.17 0.40
CA ILE A 128 2.79 0.49 0.73
C ILE A 128 2.30 -0.32 1.94
N ASN A 129 1.80 0.37 2.96
CA ASN A 129 1.28 -0.21 4.21
C ASN A 129 2.26 -1.11 4.98
N HIS A 130 3.55 -1.02 4.72
CA HIS A 130 4.59 -1.78 5.45
C HIS A 130 5.96 -1.10 5.38
N GLY A 131 6.96 -1.77 5.90
CA GLY A 131 8.34 -1.34 5.83
C GLY A 131 8.74 -0.52 7.05
N ARG A 132 9.90 0.05 6.94
CA ARG A 132 10.57 0.76 8.00
C ARG A 132 9.82 2.06 8.35
N THR A 133 9.25 2.14 9.56
CA THR A 133 8.41 3.29 9.96
C THR A 133 9.15 4.63 9.94
N ASP A 134 10.41 4.66 10.36
CA ASP A 134 11.20 5.89 10.36
C ASP A 134 11.55 6.39 8.94
N SER A 135 11.35 5.57 7.91
CA SER A 135 11.43 6.03 6.52
C SER A 135 10.29 6.99 6.11
N THR A 136 9.30 7.19 6.98
CA THR A 136 8.34 8.29 6.88
C THR A 136 9.04 9.66 6.85
N ASP A 137 10.19 9.80 7.54
CA ASP A 137 11.02 11.00 7.48
C ASP A 137 11.92 10.99 6.23
N GLY A 138 11.41 11.56 5.15
CA GLY A 138 12.16 11.64 3.89
C GLY A 138 13.37 12.59 3.92
N SER A 139 13.56 13.36 4.99
CA SER A 139 14.81 14.12 5.16
C SER A 139 16.02 13.19 5.30
N VAL A 140 15.83 12.05 5.95
CA VAL A 140 16.83 11.00 6.14
C VAL A 140 16.72 9.90 5.09
N PHE A 141 15.50 9.55 4.69
CA PHE A 141 15.21 8.45 3.75
C PHE A 141 14.64 8.95 2.42
N PRO A 142 15.43 9.64 1.60
CA PRO A 142 14.91 10.36 0.43
C PRO A 142 14.27 9.46 -0.64
N TYR A 143 14.55 8.17 -0.62
CA TYR A 143 14.06 7.20 -1.62
C TYR A 143 13.21 6.08 -1.04
N ALA A 144 12.81 6.12 0.23
CA ALA A 144 11.92 5.13 0.82
C ALA A 144 10.55 5.74 1.16
N PHE A 145 9.47 5.10 0.70
CA PHE A 145 8.10 5.61 0.78
C PHE A 145 7.15 4.57 1.38
N PRO A 146 6.90 4.60 2.70
CA PRO A 146 5.88 3.77 3.35
C PRO A 146 4.48 4.37 3.13
N LEU A 147 4.02 4.31 1.90
CA LEU A 147 2.79 4.97 1.44
C LEU A 147 1.55 4.55 2.22
N GLN A 148 0.64 5.49 2.45
CA GLN A 148 -0.69 5.37 3.06
C GLN A 148 -0.69 5.09 4.57
N LEU A 149 0.07 4.12 5.05
CA LEU A 149 0.03 3.66 6.43
C LEU A 149 1.36 3.04 6.82
N ASN A 150 2.05 3.64 7.77
CA ASN A 150 3.21 3.02 8.38
C ASN A 150 2.81 2.12 9.57
N PRO A 151 3.65 1.17 10.00
CA PRO A 151 3.33 0.24 11.09
C PRO A 151 3.00 0.91 12.43
N TYR A 152 3.58 2.07 12.75
CA TYR A 152 3.26 2.78 13.99
C TYR A 152 1.89 3.44 13.94
N SER A 153 1.54 4.05 12.80
CA SER A 153 0.20 4.58 12.55
C SER A 153 -0.85 3.48 12.63
N GLU A 154 -0.55 2.30 12.07
CA GLU A 154 -1.40 1.12 12.11
C GLU A 154 -1.80 0.75 13.55
N VAL A 155 -0.82 0.48 14.41
CA VAL A 155 -1.12 0.04 15.78
C VAL A 155 -1.67 1.14 16.65
N SER A 156 -1.30 2.40 16.41
CA SER A 156 -1.90 3.55 17.09
C SER A 156 -3.40 3.66 16.80
N ALA A 157 -3.80 3.51 15.54
CA ALA A 157 -5.21 3.50 15.14
C ALA A 157 -5.96 2.30 15.76
N ILE A 158 -5.34 1.11 15.82
CA ILE A 158 -5.93 -0.06 16.50
C ILE A 158 -6.16 0.23 18.00
N ILE A 159 -5.18 0.81 18.70
CA ILE A 159 -5.33 1.17 20.12
C ILE A 159 -6.40 2.25 20.31
N ASN A 160 -6.49 3.24 19.40
CA ASN A 160 -7.55 4.24 19.42
C ASN A 160 -8.94 3.59 19.26
N TYR A 161 -9.08 2.63 18.36
CA TYR A 161 -10.34 1.88 18.21
C TYR A 161 -10.67 1.06 19.46
N ILE A 162 -9.70 0.34 20.05
CA ILE A 162 -9.93 -0.40 21.32
C ILE A 162 -10.34 0.56 22.42
N GLY A 163 -9.74 1.76 22.48
CA GLY A 163 -10.16 2.83 23.39
C GLY A 163 -11.62 3.24 23.17
N GLN A 164 -12.03 3.49 21.92
CA GLN A 164 -13.43 3.80 21.58
C GLN A 164 -14.39 2.70 22.04
N GLN A 165 -14.05 1.43 21.81
CA GLN A 165 -14.85 0.29 22.25
C GLN A 165 -14.89 0.13 23.78
N SER A 166 -13.94 0.72 24.48
CA SER A 166 -13.83 0.69 25.94
C SER A 166 -14.49 1.92 26.62
N GLY A 167 -14.97 2.89 25.84
CA GLY A 167 -15.56 4.15 26.34
C GLY A 167 -14.56 5.29 26.50
N GLY A 168 -13.35 5.17 25.97
CA GLY A 168 -12.30 6.19 25.95
C GLY A 168 -10.90 5.59 26.14
N LEU A 169 -9.86 6.30 25.68
CA LEU A 169 -8.47 5.87 25.87
C LEU A 169 -8.07 5.82 27.36
N ASP A 170 -8.68 6.66 28.20
CA ASP A 170 -8.52 6.65 29.67
C ASP A 170 -9.07 5.36 30.32
N LYS A 171 -9.95 4.63 29.63
CA LYS A 171 -10.52 3.35 30.07
C LYS A 171 -9.66 2.14 29.69
N LEU A 172 -8.53 2.35 29.05
CA LEU A 172 -7.59 1.27 28.73
C LEU A 172 -6.76 0.83 29.96
N SER A 173 -6.67 1.67 31.00
CA SER A 173 -5.97 1.32 32.24
C SER A 173 -6.51 0.01 32.83
N GLY A 174 -5.59 -0.96 33.05
CA GLY A 174 -5.93 -2.28 33.56
C GLY A 174 -6.45 -3.29 32.52
N LYS A 175 -6.71 -2.89 31.28
CA LYS A 175 -7.01 -3.80 30.17
C LYS A 175 -5.79 -4.66 29.84
N LYS A 176 -6.04 -5.87 29.34
CA LYS A 176 -4.99 -6.80 28.88
C LYS A 176 -5.07 -6.93 27.36
N ILE A 177 -4.01 -6.57 26.70
CA ILE A 177 -3.89 -6.69 25.23
C ILE A 177 -2.72 -7.62 24.91
N VAL A 178 -2.98 -8.63 24.09
CA VAL A 178 -1.95 -9.52 23.56
C VAL A 178 -1.71 -9.14 22.11
N THR A 179 -0.45 -9.00 21.70
CA THR A 179 -0.07 -8.96 20.29
C THR A 179 0.55 -10.29 19.90
N LEU A 180 -0.13 -11.01 19.02
CA LEU A 180 0.34 -12.23 18.39
C LEU A 180 0.99 -11.85 17.07
N TYR A 181 2.33 -11.90 16.97
CA TYR A 181 3.04 -11.37 15.83
C TYR A 181 3.91 -12.39 15.12
N HIS A 182 4.06 -12.20 13.80
CA HIS A 182 4.90 -13.03 12.93
C HIS A 182 6.39 -12.86 13.26
N GLY A 183 7.12 -13.96 13.38
CA GLY A 183 8.54 -14.02 13.76
C GLY A 183 9.48 -13.55 12.65
N SER A 184 9.31 -12.32 12.17
CA SER A 184 10.10 -11.70 11.12
C SER A 184 10.32 -10.21 11.42
N PRO A 185 11.19 -9.50 10.68
CA PRO A 185 11.32 -8.05 10.82
C PRO A 185 9.98 -7.32 10.74
N TYR A 186 9.10 -7.73 9.82
CA TYR A 186 7.74 -7.22 9.71
C TYR A 186 6.93 -7.34 11.00
N GLY A 187 6.89 -8.52 11.62
CA GLY A 187 6.09 -8.74 12.82
C GLY A 187 6.61 -7.98 14.04
N LYS A 188 7.92 -7.81 14.14
CA LYS A 188 8.61 -7.19 15.28
C LYS A 188 8.58 -5.68 15.29
N GLU A 189 8.34 -5.04 14.15
CA GLU A 189 8.48 -3.60 13.95
C GLU A 189 7.62 -2.76 14.88
N THR A 190 6.43 -3.26 15.27
CA THR A 190 5.49 -2.51 16.12
C THR A 190 5.67 -2.72 17.63
N ASN A 191 6.59 -3.60 18.05
CA ASN A 191 6.70 -3.96 19.47
C ASN A 191 7.08 -2.77 20.35
N GLU A 192 8.00 -1.92 19.88
CA GLU A 192 8.46 -0.75 20.62
C GLU A 192 7.34 0.29 20.81
N VAL A 193 6.65 0.65 19.74
CA VAL A 193 5.57 1.64 19.82
C VAL A 193 4.36 1.09 20.59
N LEU A 194 4.07 -0.21 20.51
CA LEU A 194 3.02 -0.83 21.33
C LEU A 194 3.35 -0.73 22.81
N GLN A 195 4.62 -0.91 23.20
CA GLN A 195 5.06 -0.72 24.59
C GLN A 195 4.90 0.75 25.01
N ALA A 196 5.28 1.71 24.17
CA ALA A 196 5.09 3.13 24.46
C ALA A 196 3.60 3.50 24.62
N LEU A 197 2.71 2.92 23.82
CA LEU A 197 1.26 3.10 23.94
C LEU A 197 0.72 2.44 25.22
N ALA A 198 1.25 1.27 25.59
CA ALA A 198 0.88 0.59 26.84
C ALA A 198 1.27 1.42 28.06
N ASP A 199 2.48 1.95 28.07
CA ASP A 199 2.96 2.82 29.15
C ASP A 199 2.13 4.12 29.25
N LYS A 200 1.78 4.72 28.10
CA LYS A 200 0.96 5.93 28.03
C LYS A 200 -0.46 5.73 28.55
N TYR A 201 -1.12 4.64 28.17
CA TYR A 201 -2.55 4.41 28.45
C TYR A 201 -2.81 3.43 29.59
N GLY A 202 -1.76 2.82 30.17
CA GLY A 202 -1.86 1.97 31.35
C GLY A 202 -2.44 0.57 31.11
N PHE A 203 -2.47 0.08 29.87
CA PHE A 203 -2.87 -1.31 29.60
C PHE A 203 -1.68 -2.27 29.73
N THR A 204 -1.98 -3.52 30.10
CA THR A 204 -0.96 -4.58 30.15
C THR A 204 -0.76 -5.16 28.75
N LEU A 205 0.43 -5.02 28.20
CA LEU A 205 0.82 -5.61 26.91
C LEU A 205 1.53 -6.95 27.12
N THR A 206 1.16 -7.95 26.31
CA THR A 206 1.90 -9.21 26.18
C THR A 206 2.23 -9.45 24.72
N LEU A 207 3.50 -9.61 24.42
CA LEU A 207 4.03 -9.88 23.08
C LEU A 207 4.29 -11.37 22.90
N LEU A 208 3.63 -12.01 21.92
CA LEU A 208 3.79 -13.44 21.61
C LEU A 208 4.25 -13.61 20.16
N GLU A 209 5.48 -14.08 20.02
CA GLU A 209 6.06 -14.40 18.72
C GLU A 209 5.53 -15.74 18.19
N VAL A 210 5.15 -15.80 16.93
CA VAL A 210 4.88 -17.02 16.18
C VAL A 210 6.02 -17.23 15.18
N PRO A 211 6.77 -18.34 15.27
CA PRO A 211 7.85 -18.61 14.32
C PRO A 211 7.36 -18.63 12.87
N HIS A 212 8.18 -18.07 11.98
CA HIS A 212 7.96 -18.14 10.53
C HIS A 212 7.89 -19.60 10.05
N PRO A 213 6.95 -19.97 9.15
CA PRO A 213 5.97 -19.15 8.43
C PRO A 213 4.63 -18.95 9.16
N GLY A 214 4.48 -19.37 10.40
CA GLY A 214 3.27 -19.11 11.18
C GLY A 214 2.30 -20.28 11.34
N ASN A 215 2.71 -21.50 10.96
CA ASN A 215 1.87 -22.70 11.07
C ASN A 215 1.74 -23.21 12.51
N GLU A 216 2.79 -23.04 13.32
CA GLU A 216 2.88 -23.60 14.68
C GLU A 216 2.54 -22.51 15.72
N GLN A 217 1.30 -22.51 16.21
CA GLN A 217 0.78 -21.47 17.11
C GLN A 217 0.15 -22.03 18.39
N GLN A 218 0.18 -23.33 18.60
CA GLN A 218 -0.59 -23.96 19.69
C GLN A 218 -0.15 -23.43 21.07
N SER A 219 1.13 -23.25 21.31
CA SER A 219 1.66 -22.77 22.59
C SER A 219 1.24 -21.32 22.87
N GLN A 220 1.24 -20.47 21.85
CA GLN A 220 0.83 -19.07 21.95
C GLN A 220 -0.67 -18.96 22.32
N TRP A 221 -1.52 -19.74 21.66
CA TRP A 221 -2.97 -19.73 21.95
C TRP A 221 -3.32 -20.32 23.31
N LEU A 222 -2.55 -21.31 23.80
CA LEU A 222 -2.67 -21.77 25.19
C LEU A 222 -2.27 -20.69 26.20
N ASN A 223 -1.24 -19.88 25.89
CA ASN A 223 -0.87 -18.73 26.73
C ASN A 223 -1.95 -17.63 26.71
N ILE A 224 -2.53 -17.33 25.54
CA ILE A 224 -3.66 -16.39 25.40
C ILE A 224 -4.85 -16.87 26.24
N ARG A 225 -5.22 -18.14 26.16
CA ARG A 225 -6.29 -18.72 27.00
C ARG A 225 -6.03 -18.54 28.51
N ARG A 226 -4.79 -18.71 28.97
CA ARG A 226 -4.40 -18.53 30.38
C ARG A 226 -4.42 -17.05 30.79
N ALA A 227 -3.92 -16.17 29.92
CA ALA A 227 -3.84 -14.73 30.19
C ALA A 227 -5.22 -14.06 30.20
N LYS A 228 -6.20 -14.62 29.50
CA LYS A 228 -7.57 -14.07 29.35
C LYS A 228 -7.52 -12.57 28.96
N PRO A 229 -6.92 -12.19 27.83
CA PRO A 229 -6.86 -10.80 27.42
C PRO A 229 -8.23 -10.28 27.02
N ASP A 230 -8.41 -8.95 27.11
CA ASP A 230 -9.58 -8.26 26.59
C ASP A 230 -9.57 -8.25 25.05
N TRP A 231 -8.36 -8.13 24.44
CA TRP A 231 -8.16 -8.08 23.01
C TRP A 231 -6.88 -8.82 22.59
N VAL A 232 -6.92 -9.37 21.38
CA VAL A 232 -5.74 -9.86 20.67
C VAL A 232 -5.54 -9.04 19.41
N ILE A 233 -4.35 -8.47 19.22
CA ILE A 233 -3.92 -7.88 17.97
C ILE A 233 -3.19 -8.97 17.18
N LEU A 234 -3.71 -9.35 16.03
CA LEU A 234 -3.11 -10.32 15.12
C LEU A 234 -2.26 -9.58 14.09
N ARG A 235 -0.95 -9.52 14.33
CA ARG A 235 0.02 -9.02 13.37
C ARG A 235 0.59 -10.20 12.57
N GLY A 236 -0.28 -10.81 11.79
CA GLY A 236 -0.01 -11.98 10.98
C GLY A 236 0.28 -11.65 9.51
N TRP A 237 0.70 -12.66 8.76
CA TRP A 237 0.88 -12.64 7.33
C TRP A 237 0.70 -14.03 6.72
N GLY A 238 0.00 -14.11 5.60
CA GLY A 238 -0.20 -15.34 4.83
C GLY A 238 -0.83 -16.47 5.65
N VAL A 239 -0.23 -17.65 5.62
CA VAL A 239 -0.77 -18.86 6.28
C VAL A 239 -0.96 -18.71 7.80
N MET A 240 -0.25 -17.76 8.43
CA MET A 240 -0.42 -17.49 9.87
C MET A 240 -1.85 -17.07 10.22
N ASN A 241 -2.51 -16.30 9.35
CA ASN A 241 -3.83 -15.70 9.63
C ASN A 241 -4.93 -16.74 9.80
N PRO A 242 -5.24 -17.61 8.83
CA PRO A 242 -6.27 -18.63 9.01
C PRO A 242 -5.93 -19.63 10.11
N VAL A 243 -4.64 -19.92 10.34
CA VAL A 243 -4.20 -20.80 11.44
C VAL A 243 -4.47 -20.14 12.80
N ALA A 244 -4.24 -18.83 12.93
CA ALA A 244 -4.54 -18.08 14.14
C ALA A 244 -6.04 -18.14 14.49
N LEU A 245 -6.91 -17.89 13.54
CA LEU A 245 -8.37 -17.92 13.73
C LEU A 245 -8.86 -19.31 14.15
N LYS A 246 -8.40 -20.37 13.47
CA LYS A 246 -8.72 -21.75 13.83
C LYS A 246 -8.20 -22.12 15.24
N SER A 247 -7.02 -21.64 15.61
CA SER A 247 -6.43 -21.90 16.92
C SER A 247 -7.14 -21.13 18.02
N ALA A 248 -7.59 -19.91 17.76
CA ALA A 248 -8.45 -19.12 18.67
C ALA A 248 -9.75 -19.87 18.98
N GLN A 249 -10.43 -20.37 17.95
CA GLN A 249 -11.66 -21.15 18.11
C GLN A 249 -11.43 -22.40 18.98
N LYS A 250 -10.33 -23.14 18.76
CA LYS A 250 -9.98 -24.34 19.52
C LYS A 250 -9.80 -24.08 21.02
N VAL A 251 -9.29 -22.90 21.39
CA VAL A 251 -9.09 -22.52 22.79
C VAL A 251 -10.28 -21.75 23.37
N GLY A 252 -11.34 -21.52 22.58
CA GLY A 252 -12.54 -20.81 23.00
C GLY A 252 -12.37 -19.28 23.09
N PHE A 253 -11.39 -18.70 22.36
CA PHE A 253 -11.22 -17.25 22.30
C PHE A 253 -12.11 -16.68 21.17
N PRO A 254 -12.95 -15.65 21.46
CA PRO A 254 -13.94 -15.15 20.49
C PRO A 254 -13.25 -14.35 19.37
N ALA A 255 -13.70 -14.58 18.12
CA ALA A 255 -13.12 -13.92 16.95
C ALA A 255 -13.36 -12.40 16.92
N ASP A 256 -14.46 -11.91 17.48
CA ASP A 256 -14.80 -10.49 17.62
C ASP A 256 -13.95 -9.72 18.66
N ARG A 257 -13.01 -10.40 19.29
CA ARG A 257 -11.98 -9.84 20.17
C ARG A 257 -10.57 -9.97 19.57
N ILE A 258 -10.49 -10.35 18.30
CA ILE A 258 -9.25 -10.38 17.52
C ILE A 258 -9.33 -9.25 16.50
N ILE A 259 -8.31 -8.38 16.51
CA ILE A 259 -8.15 -7.33 15.51
C ILE A 259 -6.93 -7.67 14.67
N GLY A 260 -7.17 -7.98 13.40
CA GLY A 260 -6.14 -8.19 12.39
C GLY A 260 -5.55 -6.85 11.92
N ASN A 261 -4.29 -6.88 11.59
CA ASN A 261 -3.61 -5.76 10.95
C ASN A 261 -3.96 -5.66 9.46
N ILE A 262 -3.33 -4.73 8.74
CA ILE A 262 -3.56 -4.49 7.31
C ILE A 262 -3.21 -5.71 6.42
N TRP A 263 -2.44 -6.67 6.92
CA TRP A 263 -2.03 -7.89 6.21
C TRP A 263 -2.77 -9.15 6.71
N SER A 264 -3.88 -8.95 7.41
CA SER A 264 -4.81 -9.98 7.88
C SER A 264 -6.26 -9.60 7.53
N ASN A 265 -6.45 -8.87 6.43
CA ASN A 265 -7.70 -8.16 6.15
C ASN A 265 -8.38 -8.60 4.84
N SER A 266 -7.86 -9.62 4.18
CA SER A 266 -8.39 -10.08 2.90
C SER A 266 -9.28 -11.32 3.04
N GLU A 267 -10.07 -11.56 2.01
CA GLU A 267 -10.88 -12.78 1.84
C GLU A 267 -9.98 -14.03 1.91
N GLU A 268 -8.77 -13.94 1.37
CA GLU A 268 -7.76 -15.01 1.38
C GLU A 268 -7.23 -15.33 2.79
N ASP A 269 -7.38 -14.41 3.75
CA ASP A 269 -7.01 -14.62 5.16
C ASP A 269 -8.17 -15.23 5.96
N ALA A 270 -9.39 -14.75 5.73
CA ALA A 270 -10.56 -15.10 6.53
C ALA A 270 -11.27 -16.37 6.02
N ALA A 271 -11.53 -16.48 4.71
CA ALA A 271 -12.31 -17.57 4.15
C ALA A 271 -11.71 -18.98 4.42
N PRO A 272 -10.38 -19.21 4.36
CA PRO A 272 -9.82 -20.51 4.69
C PRO A 272 -9.99 -20.93 6.16
N ALA A 273 -10.29 -20.01 7.06
CA ALA A 273 -10.59 -20.34 8.46
C ALA A 273 -12.03 -20.80 8.67
N GLY A 274 -12.90 -20.61 7.68
CA GLY A 274 -14.30 -21.03 7.73
C GLY A 274 -15.06 -20.38 8.90
N ALA A 275 -15.83 -21.17 9.64
CA ALA A 275 -16.63 -20.68 10.77
C ALA A 275 -15.78 -19.99 11.86
N ALA A 276 -14.49 -20.32 11.98
CA ALA A 276 -13.59 -19.72 12.96
C ALA A 276 -13.32 -18.23 12.69
N ALA A 277 -13.53 -17.76 11.46
CA ALA A 277 -13.33 -16.36 11.10
C ALA A 277 -14.56 -15.48 11.35
N LYS A 278 -15.74 -16.05 11.54
CA LYS A 278 -16.96 -15.26 11.70
C LYS A 278 -16.86 -14.34 12.94
N GLY A 279 -17.01 -13.04 12.71
CA GLY A 279 -16.85 -12.01 13.75
C GLY A 279 -15.46 -11.40 13.80
N PHE A 280 -14.45 -11.97 13.12
CA PHE A 280 -13.08 -11.43 13.07
C PHE A 280 -13.07 -10.01 12.55
N ILE A 281 -12.39 -9.12 13.28
CA ILE A 281 -12.24 -7.71 12.94
C ILE A 281 -10.86 -7.51 12.32
N SER A 282 -10.75 -6.67 11.30
CA SER A 282 -9.47 -6.24 10.77
C SER A 282 -9.52 -4.78 10.33
N ILE A 283 -8.35 -4.18 10.15
CA ILE A 283 -8.24 -2.83 9.60
C ILE A 283 -8.14 -2.87 8.07
N THR A 284 -8.53 -1.78 7.43
CA THR A 284 -8.31 -1.58 6.00
C THR A 284 -8.06 -0.10 5.68
N THR A 285 -7.22 0.17 4.66
CA THR A 285 -7.05 1.49 4.04
C THR A 285 -7.83 1.59 2.73
N HIS A 286 -8.37 0.47 2.25
CA HIS A 286 -9.11 0.33 1.00
C HIS A 286 -10.08 -0.85 1.13
N PRO A 287 -11.35 -0.72 0.73
CA PRO A 287 -12.32 -1.82 0.83
C PRO A 287 -12.13 -2.84 -0.30
N SER A 288 -12.69 -4.05 -0.10
CA SER A 288 -12.96 -4.99 -1.18
C SER A 288 -14.11 -4.51 -2.07
N GLY A 289 -14.30 -5.16 -3.19
CA GLY A 289 -15.39 -4.92 -4.12
C GLY A 289 -14.93 -4.39 -5.47
N THR A 290 -15.88 -4.44 -6.41
CA THR A 290 -15.64 -4.14 -7.83
C THR A 290 -16.47 -2.98 -8.34
N THR A 291 -17.17 -2.25 -7.46
CA THR A 291 -18.12 -1.20 -7.86
C THR A 291 -17.47 0.15 -8.13
N PHE A 292 -16.18 0.30 -7.88
CA PHE A 292 -15.47 1.55 -8.13
C PHE A 292 -15.30 1.78 -9.64
N PRO A 293 -15.43 3.00 -10.15
CA PRO A 293 -15.27 3.26 -11.58
C PRO A 293 -13.93 2.74 -12.14
N VAL A 294 -12.82 2.87 -11.40
CA VAL A 294 -11.52 2.33 -11.83
C VAL A 294 -11.52 0.80 -11.95
N THR A 295 -12.12 0.09 -11.00
CA THR A 295 -12.22 -1.39 -11.09
C THR A 295 -13.16 -1.83 -12.19
N GLN A 296 -14.24 -1.08 -12.46
CA GLN A 296 -15.11 -1.31 -13.61
C GLN A 296 -14.39 -1.07 -14.94
N GLY A 297 -13.54 -0.04 -15.00
CA GLY A 297 -12.67 0.22 -16.16
C GLY A 297 -11.69 -0.94 -16.39
N ILE A 298 -11.00 -1.39 -15.35
CA ILE A 298 -10.09 -2.56 -15.42
C ILE A 298 -10.87 -3.80 -15.87
N LYS A 299 -12.06 -4.03 -15.31
CA LYS A 299 -12.89 -5.16 -15.73
C LYS A 299 -13.17 -5.15 -17.22
N LYS A 300 -13.63 -4.00 -17.73
CA LYS A 300 -14.01 -3.84 -19.14
C LYS A 300 -12.82 -3.93 -20.09
N ASP A 301 -11.75 -3.16 -19.81
CA ASP A 301 -10.67 -2.92 -20.79
C ASP A 301 -9.52 -3.95 -20.67
N VAL A 302 -9.48 -4.73 -19.55
CA VAL A 302 -8.42 -5.71 -19.29
C VAL A 302 -8.99 -7.11 -19.08
N ILE A 303 -9.89 -7.30 -18.09
CA ILE A 303 -10.37 -8.63 -17.72
C ILE A 303 -11.28 -9.23 -18.80
N ASP A 304 -12.33 -8.49 -19.20
CA ASP A 304 -13.31 -8.94 -20.22
C ASP A 304 -12.66 -9.02 -21.62
N ALA A 305 -11.57 -8.28 -21.84
CA ALA A 305 -10.74 -8.38 -23.05
C ALA A 305 -9.80 -9.59 -23.05
N GLY A 306 -9.78 -10.42 -22.00
CA GLY A 306 -8.95 -11.62 -21.89
C GLY A 306 -7.47 -11.36 -21.53
N HIS A 307 -7.16 -10.18 -21.01
CA HIS A 307 -5.80 -9.76 -20.66
C HIS A 307 -5.53 -9.70 -19.16
N GLY A 308 -6.48 -10.13 -18.32
CA GLY A 308 -6.34 -10.14 -16.86
C GLY A 308 -5.14 -10.97 -16.41
N ASP A 309 -4.49 -10.54 -15.32
CA ASP A 309 -3.30 -11.22 -14.78
C ASP A 309 -3.66 -12.36 -13.81
N LEU A 310 -4.84 -12.33 -13.20
CA LEU A 310 -5.26 -13.35 -12.23
C LEU A 310 -5.65 -14.67 -12.91
N ALA A 311 -5.01 -15.77 -12.49
CA ALA A 311 -5.43 -17.12 -12.91
C ALA A 311 -6.82 -17.52 -12.38
N ASP A 312 -7.19 -17.05 -11.17
CA ASP A 312 -8.51 -17.23 -10.58
C ASP A 312 -9.32 -15.91 -10.65
N PRO A 313 -10.30 -15.80 -11.54
CA PRO A 313 -11.12 -14.58 -11.69
C PRO A 313 -11.91 -14.19 -10.44
N LYS A 314 -12.16 -15.12 -9.51
CA LYS A 314 -12.87 -14.84 -8.25
C LYS A 314 -12.10 -13.91 -7.33
N ARG A 315 -10.80 -13.78 -7.55
CA ARG A 315 -9.93 -12.88 -6.77
C ARG A 315 -9.98 -11.43 -7.24
N PHE A 316 -10.64 -11.14 -8.35
CA PHE A 316 -10.86 -9.78 -8.82
C PHE A 316 -11.70 -8.99 -7.81
N GLY A 317 -11.17 -7.88 -7.33
CA GLY A 317 -11.82 -7.03 -6.33
C GLY A 317 -11.71 -7.51 -4.88
N THR A 318 -10.94 -8.58 -4.58
CA THR A 318 -10.57 -8.89 -3.19
C THR A 318 -9.67 -7.80 -2.62
N VAL A 319 -9.51 -7.74 -1.30
CA VAL A 319 -8.72 -6.69 -0.65
C VAL A 319 -7.29 -6.65 -1.21
N TYR A 320 -6.61 -7.79 -1.35
CA TYR A 320 -5.24 -7.79 -1.89
C TYR A 320 -5.16 -7.36 -3.35
N TYR A 321 -6.13 -7.74 -4.18
CA TYR A 321 -6.20 -7.26 -5.56
C TYR A 321 -6.38 -5.73 -5.60
N ASN A 322 -7.32 -5.21 -4.83
CA ASN A 322 -7.58 -3.78 -4.76
C ASN A 322 -6.38 -3.01 -4.19
N LEU A 323 -5.61 -3.58 -3.25
CA LEU A 323 -4.37 -2.98 -2.80
C LEU A 323 -3.35 -2.85 -3.94
N GLY A 324 -3.26 -3.85 -4.81
CA GLY A 324 -2.44 -3.80 -6.01
C GLY A 324 -2.86 -2.67 -6.95
N VAL A 325 -4.16 -2.51 -7.18
CA VAL A 325 -4.72 -1.38 -7.96
C VAL A 325 -4.36 -0.04 -7.30
N VAL A 326 -4.54 0.08 -6.00
CA VAL A 326 -4.19 1.31 -5.24
C VAL A 326 -2.70 1.62 -5.37
N ASN A 327 -1.83 0.63 -5.22
CA ASN A 327 -0.38 0.80 -5.41
C ASN A 327 -0.06 1.27 -6.83
N GLY A 328 -0.75 0.72 -7.83
CA GLY A 328 -0.64 1.15 -9.22
C GLY A 328 -1.02 2.62 -9.40
N ILE A 329 -2.15 3.04 -8.83
CA ILE A 329 -2.61 4.43 -8.86
C ILE A 329 -1.54 5.37 -8.27
N LEU A 330 -0.99 5.07 -7.09
CA LEU A 330 -0.01 5.91 -6.43
C LEU A 330 1.29 6.03 -7.24
N ASN A 331 1.78 4.91 -7.77
CA ASN A 331 2.98 4.88 -8.61
C ASN A 331 2.80 5.66 -9.92
N VAL A 332 1.68 5.46 -10.59
CA VAL A 332 1.37 6.13 -11.88
C VAL A 332 1.14 7.61 -11.69
N GLU A 333 0.45 8.03 -10.64
CA GLU A 333 0.24 9.46 -10.34
C GLU A 333 1.55 10.18 -9.98
N ALA A 334 2.48 9.52 -9.29
CA ALA A 334 3.81 10.08 -9.06
C ALA A 334 4.58 10.28 -10.39
N VAL A 335 4.50 9.32 -11.32
CA VAL A 335 5.08 9.47 -12.67
C VAL A 335 4.40 10.61 -13.43
N ARG A 336 3.06 10.70 -13.40
CA ARG A 336 2.30 11.75 -14.09
C ARG A 336 2.70 13.15 -13.60
N LEU A 337 2.76 13.36 -12.29
CA LEU A 337 3.18 14.63 -11.69
C LEU A 337 4.62 14.97 -12.06
N ALA A 338 5.51 14.00 -12.02
CA ALA A 338 6.90 14.22 -12.43
C ALA A 338 7.00 14.56 -13.93
N GLN A 339 6.17 13.97 -14.80
CA GLN A 339 6.12 14.32 -16.21
C GLN A 339 5.62 15.75 -16.47
N GLU A 340 4.73 16.26 -15.64
CA GLU A 340 4.29 17.67 -15.74
C GLU A 340 5.46 18.64 -15.47
N LYS A 341 6.39 18.27 -14.58
CA LYS A 341 7.57 19.07 -14.27
C LYS A 341 8.71 18.86 -15.27
N TYR A 342 9.00 17.61 -15.64
CA TYR A 342 10.21 17.24 -16.40
C TYR A 342 9.94 16.93 -17.88
N GLY A 343 8.69 17.04 -18.34
CA GLY A 343 8.22 16.75 -19.69
C GLY A 343 7.62 15.36 -19.83
N HIS A 344 6.73 15.20 -20.82
CA HIS A 344 5.98 13.97 -21.13
C HIS A 344 6.89 12.95 -21.81
N LYS A 345 7.73 12.30 -21.05
CA LYS A 345 8.75 11.31 -21.48
C LYS A 345 9.00 10.30 -20.36
N PRO A 346 9.70 9.18 -20.63
CA PRO A 346 10.22 8.32 -19.57
C PRO A 346 11.15 9.09 -18.62
N LEU A 347 11.03 8.84 -17.32
CA LEU A 347 11.70 9.58 -16.27
C LEU A 347 12.63 8.67 -15.46
N SER A 348 13.74 9.22 -14.97
CA SER A 348 14.61 8.54 -14.01
C SER A 348 13.92 8.40 -12.64
N GLY A 349 14.39 7.44 -11.82
CA GLY A 349 13.91 7.28 -10.45
C GLY A 349 14.04 8.56 -9.61
N GLU A 350 15.10 9.36 -9.79
CA GLU A 350 15.27 10.65 -9.12
C GLU A 350 14.17 11.65 -9.47
N GLN A 351 13.74 11.69 -10.73
CA GLN A 351 12.63 12.53 -11.17
C GLN A 351 11.30 12.02 -10.63
N VAL A 352 11.08 10.69 -10.64
CA VAL A 352 9.88 10.07 -10.08
C VAL A 352 9.79 10.26 -8.56
N ARG A 353 10.94 10.26 -7.83
CA ARG A 353 10.97 10.63 -6.41
C ARG A 353 10.32 12.01 -6.17
N TRP A 354 10.65 12.99 -7.00
CA TRP A 354 10.01 14.31 -6.91
C TRP A 354 8.49 14.20 -7.02
N GLY A 355 7.99 13.38 -7.95
CA GLY A 355 6.56 13.14 -8.12
C GLY A 355 5.91 12.53 -6.88
N PHE A 356 6.57 11.58 -6.20
CA PHE A 356 6.09 11.05 -4.92
C PHE A 356 6.04 12.13 -3.84
N GLU A 357 7.09 12.91 -3.64
CA GLU A 357 7.15 13.96 -2.62
C GLU A 357 6.14 15.11 -2.86
N HIS A 358 5.55 15.20 -4.04
CA HIS A 358 4.52 16.19 -4.40
C HIS A 358 3.15 15.57 -4.64
N LEU A 359 3.00 14.26 -4.37
CA LEU A 359 1.75 13.56 -4.59
C LEU A 359 0.68 14.08 -3.62
N LYS A 360 -0.40 14.59 -4.20
CA LYS A 360 -1.61 15.00 -3.49
C LYS A 360 -2.81 14.38 -4.20
N LEU A 361 -3.48 13.47 -3.52
CA LEU A 361 -4.74 12.88 -3.97
C LEU A 361 -5.86 13.37 -3.04
N ASP A 362 -6.51 14.45 -3.42
CA ASP A 362 -7.74 14.92 -2.78
C ASP A 362 -8.97 14.23 -3.40
N GLU A 363 -10.14 14.46 -2.84
CA GLU A 363 -11.38 13.83 -3.31
C GLU A 363 -11.68 14.15 -4.79
N ALA A 364 -11.34 15.37 -5.26
CA ALA A 364 -11.56 15.76 -6.65
C ALA A 364 -10.69 14.89 -7.58
N ARG A 365 -9.40 14.75 -7.27
CA ARG A 365 -8.49 13.90 -8.05
C ARG A 365 -8.87 12.43 -7.98
N LEU A 366 -9.24 11.93 -6.80
CA LEU A 366 -9.69 10.54 -6.63
C LEU A 366 -10.96 10.26 -7.44
N LYS A 367 -11.87 11.24 -7.55
CA LYS A 367 -13.07 11.12 -8.38
C LYS A 367 -12.71 11.05 -9.87
N GLU A 368 -11.79 11.88 -10.35
CA GLU A 368 -11.29 11.83 -11.73
C GLU A 368 -10.67 10.49 -12.09
N LEU A 369 -9.89 9.92 -11.15
CA LEU A 369 -9.28 8.60 -11.30
C LEU A 369 -10.28 7.43 -11.17
N GLY A 370 -11.54 7.71 -10.80
CA GLY A 370 -12.52 6.68 -10.51
C GLY A 370 -12.21 5.86 -9.24
N ALA A 371 -11.38 6.41 -8.35
CA ALA A 371 -10.85 5.74 -7.17
C ALA A 371 -11.39 6.32 -5.84
N LEU A 372 -12.37 7.23 -5.91
CA LEU A 372 -13.02 7.76 -4.71
C LEU A 372 -13.71 6.63 -3.92
N GLY A 373 -13.41 6.53 -2.64
CA GLY A 373 -13.88 5.47 -1.76
C GLY A 373 -13.02 4.19 -1.80
N LEU A 374 -12.20 4.00 -2.83
CA LEU A 374 -11.18 2.95 -2.90
C LEU A 374 -9.85 3.40 -2.27
N VAL A 375 -9.42 4.60 -2.58
CA VAL A 375 -8.19 5.20 -2.03
C VAL A 375 -8.58 6.28 -1.02
N GLN A 376 -7.91 6.34 0.13
CA GLN A 376 -8.07 7.46 1.05
C GLN A 376 -7.38 8.72 0.48
N PRO A 377 -7.92 9.91 0.72
CA PRO A 377 -7.18 11.13 0.44
C PRO A 377 -5.84 11.15 1.16
N LEU A 378 -4.76 11.50 0.47
CA LEU A 378 -3.43 11.55 1.04
C LEU A 378 -2.59 12.68 0.41
N GLN A 379 -1.60 13.14 1.15
CA GLN A 379 -0.63 14.11 0.66
C GLN A 379 0.76 13.77 1.19
N LEU A 380 1.69 13.54 0.29
CA LEU A 380 3.10 13.33 0.61
C LEU A 380 3.87 14.65 0.60
N SER A 381 5.01 14.64 1.25
CA SER A 381 5.99 15.73 1.21
C SER A 381 7.39 15.19 1.49
N CYS A 382 8.42 15.99 1.29
CA CYS A 382 9.79 15.65 1.68
C CYS A 382 9.92 15.20 3.15
N SER A 383 9.13 15.76 4.06
CA SER A 383 9.16 15.44 5.49
C SER A 383 8.15 14.35 5.89
N ASP A 384 7.29 13.91 4.99
CA ASP A 384 6.24 12.92 5.28
C ASP A 384 5.99 12.03 4.05
N HIS A 385 6.63 10.87 4.03
CA HIS A 385 6.49 9.86 2.98
C HIS A 385 5.33 8.87 3.22
N GLU A 386 4.59 8.99 4.33
CA GLU A 386 3.38 8.21 4.60
C GLU A 386 2.13 8.82 3.95
N GLY A 387 1.93 10.11 4.20
CA GLY A 387 0.86 10.93 3.62
C GLY A 387 -0.56 10.65 4.12
N GLY A 388 -0.80 9.54 4.83
CA GLY A 388 -2.10 9.07 5.30
C GLY A 388 -2.15 8.88 6.83
N GLY A 389 -2.18 7.63 7.28
CA GLY A 389 -2.19 7.27 8.72
C GLY A 389 -3.58 7.05 9.30
N ALA A 390 -4.61 6.94 8.46
CA ALA A 390 -5.97 6.57 8.86
C ALA A 390 -6.33 5.17 8.39
N VAL A 391 -7.16 4.47 9.17
CA VAL A 391 -7.73 3.18 8.81
C VAL A 391 -9.22 3.14 9.08
N ARG A 392 -9.93 2.22 8.43
CA ARG A 392 -11.28 1.81 8.78
C ARG A 392 -11.24 0.40 9.36
N PHE A 393 -12.22 0.09 10.19
CA PHE A 393 -12.39 -1.26 10.70
C PHE A 393 -13.47 -1.97 9.90
N GLN A 394 -13.24 -3.24 9.64
CA GLN A 394 -14.17 -4.13 8.96
C GLN A 394 -14.30 -5.44 9.75
N GLN A 395 -15.46 -6.10 9.62
CA GLN A 395 -15.75 -7.36 10.28
C GLN A 395 -16.20 -8.41 9.27
N TRP A 396 -15.65 -9.60 9.40
CA TRP A 396 -16.01 -10.76 8.57
C TRP A 396 -17.30 -11.40 9.05
N ASP A 397 -18.32 -11.46 8.19
CA ASP A 397 -19.61 -12.04 8.54
C ASP A 397 -19.71 -13.58 8.27
N GLY A 398 -18.67 -14.14 7.67
CA GLY A 398 -18.57 -15.53 7.22
C GLY A 398 -18.46 -15.66 5.70
N GLU A 399 -18.81 -14.61 4.94
CA GLU A 399 -18.80 -14.58 3.48
C GLU A 399 -18.08 -13.35 2.91
N LYS A 400 -18.22 -12.20 3.56
CA LYS A 400 -17.65 -10.92 3.11
C LYS A 400 -17.25 -10.03 4.27
N TRP A 401 -16.44 -9.05 3.94
CA TRP A 401 -16.10 -7.95 4.83
C TRP A 401 -17.18 -6.86 4.82
N ASN A 402 -17.55 -6.39 6.02
CA ASN A 402 -18.46 -5.27 6.22
C ASN A 402 -17.74 -4.19 7.00
N LEU A 403 -17.75 -2.96 6.52
CA LEU A 403 -17.21 -1.81 7.25
C LEU A 403 -18.02 -1.57 8.53
N ILE A 404 -17.34 -1.41 9.66
CA ILE A 404 -17.94 -1.22 11.00
C ILE A 404 -17.50 0.08 11.67
N SER A 405 -16.68 0.89 11.01
CA SER A 405 -16.26 2.20 11.49
C SER A 405 -16.13 3.22 10.37
N ASP A 406 -16.15 4.49 10.72
CA ASP A 406 -15.56 5.56 9.94
C ASP A 406 -14.04 5.51 10.03
N TRP A 407 -13.35 6.52 9.46
CA TRP A 407 -11.91 6.64 9.54
C TRP A 407 -11.43 6.88 10.97
N VAL A 408 -10.56 6.01 11.44
CA VAL A 408 -9.88 6.11 12.74
C VAL A 408 -8.45 6.57 12.49
N GLN A 409 -8.11 7.72 13.04
CA GLN A 409 -6.80 8.33 12.86
C GLN A 409 -5.78 7.74 13.84
N ALA A 410 -4.53 7.65 13.41
CA ALA A 410 -3.39 7.47 14.30
C ALA A 410 -3.14 8.73 15.14
N ASP A 411 -2.55 8.58 16.32
CA ASP A 411 -2.04 9.70 17.11
C ASP A 411 -0.69 10.18 16.55
N ARG A 412 -0.76 10.90 15.43
CA ARG A 412 0.45 11.38 14.74
C ARG A 412 1.29 12.33 15.59
N ALA A 413 0.66 13.06 16.52
CA ALA A 413 1.38 13.94 17.44
C ALA A 413 2.28 13.17 18.41
N LEU A 414 1.84 11.98 18.85
CA LEU A 414 2.64 11.06 19.63
C LEU A 414 3.72 10.38 18.80
N LEU A 415 3.37 9.93 17.59
CA LEU A 415 4.23 9.09 16.77
C LEU A 415 5.37 9.86 16.12
N ARG A 416 5.12 11.10 15.69
CA ARG A 416 6.08 11.89 14.92
C ARG A 416 7.44 12.06 15.63
N PRO A 417 7.50 12.45 16.92
CA PRO A 417 8.79 12.53 17.63
C PRO A 417 9.53 11.19 17.72
N ILE A 418 8.82 10.07 17.86
CA ILE A 418 9.43 8.73 17.91
C ILE A 418 10.05 8.37 16.54
N ILE A 419 9.31 8.64 15.46
CA ILE A 419 9.75 8.42 14.09
C ILE A 419 11.01 9.25 13.78
N GLU A 420 10.97 10.55 14.09
CA GLU A 420 12.09 11.46 13.87
C GLU A 420 13.33 11.09 14.70
N ALA A 421 13.14 10.71 15.96
CA ALA A 421 14.26 10.26 16.80
C ALA A 421 14.91 8.98 16.23
N SER A 422 14.13 8.02 15.75
CA SER A 422 14.63 6.82 15.08
C SER A 422 15.37 7.15 13.78
N ALA A 423 14.80 8.03 12.95
CA ALA A 423 15.43 8.48 11.71
C ALA A 423 16.77 9.19 11.97
N GLN A 424 16.83 10.09 12.95
CA GLN A 424 18.07 10.80 13.33
C GLN A 424 19.14 9.84 13.90
N LYS A 425 18.71 8.83 14.67
CA LYS A 425 19.63 7.79 15.14
C LYS A 425 20.25 7.04 13.97
N TYR A 426 19.42 6.60 13.02
CA TYR A 426 19.91 5.96 11.80
C TYR A 426 20.84 6.86 10.98
N ALA A 427 20.48 8.14 10.80
CA ALA A 427 21.32 9.11 10.10
C ALA A 427 22.72 9.22 10.74
N LYS A 428 22.77 9.30 12.07
CA LYS A 428 24.04 9.35 12.82
C LYS A 428 24.85 8.05 12.65
N GLU A 429 24.22 6.90 12.74
CA GLU A 429 24.88 5.59 12.59
C GLU A 429 25.48 5.41 11.18
N LYS A 430 24.81 5.93 10.17
CA LYS A 430 25.21 5.81 8.76
C LYS A 430 26.01 7.01 8.22
N GLY A 431 26.23 8.04 9.03
CA GLY A 431 26.91 9.27 8.58
C GLY A 431 26.12 10.05 7.53
N ILE A 432 24.78 9.95 7.55
CA ILE A 432 23.89 10.66 6.63
C ILE A 432 23.64 12.07 7.15
N THR A 433 23.81 13.08 6.30
CA THR A 433 23.33 14.44 6.56
C THR A 433 21.88 14.57 6.09
N PRO A 434 20.91 14.80 6.99
CA PRO A 434 19.53 14.99 6.61
C PRO A 434 19.33 16.13 5.62
N ARG A 435 18.43 15.95 4.66
CA ARG A 435 18.07 17.00 3.69
C ARG A 435 17.27 18.12 4.38
N ASP A 436 17.44 19.34 3.92
CA ASP A 436 16.59 20.47 4.32
C ASP A 436 15.27 20.44 3.52
N CYS A 437 14.22 19.85 4.10
CA CYS A 437 12.91 19.76 3.48
C CYS A 437 12.21 21.11 3.29
N SER A 438 12.65 22.18 3.93
CA SER A 438 12.11 23.52 3.68
C SER A 438 12.49 24.08 2.30
N LYS A 439 13.50 23.50 1.68
CA LYS A 439 14.01 23.87 0.33
C LYS A 439 13.62 22.87 -0.76
N ALA A 440 12.90 21.80 -0.41
CA ALA A 440 12.40 20.82 -1.36
C ALA A 440 11.14 21.34 -2.03
N SER A 441 11.29 22.02 -3.17
CA SER A 441 10.18 22.55 -4.00
C SER A 441 10.17 21.91 -5.38
#